data_51d56e5ffa10f77c4455b62d810878d5
#
_entry.id   51d56e5ffa10f77c4455b62d810878d5
#
_cell.length_a   1.000
_cell.length_b   1.000
_cell.length_c   1.000
_cell.angle_alpha   90.00
_cell.angle_beta   90.00
_cell.angle_gamma   90.00
#
_symmetry.space_group_name_H-M   'P 1'
#
loop_
_entity.id
_entity.type
_entity.pdbx_description
1 polymer ?
#
loop_
_entity_poly.entity_id
_entity_poly.type
_entity_poly.pdbx_seq_one_letter_code
_entity_poly.pdbx_strand_id
1 'polypeptide(L)'
;MAFGDGSDDREVGSEGLLAILADPRRTTMRLLDAEFPKFRPLLPKQHSSMAVARVDQLQDAIRRVSLMADHGAQIRMDFSDGQVVLSAHGDEVGHAEETVACNFYGEPLLIAFNPQYLLEGLSAVRSHRVLLGFTQPSRPAILIPEPEAIPELGEDGFYPTPETDFTYLLMPVRLPG
;
A
#
# COMPACT_ATOMS: atom_id res chain seq x y z
N MET A 1 -3.57 27.64 -13.32
CA MET A 1 -2.84 26.53 -13.95
C MET A 1 -2.45 27.01 -15.34
N ALA A 2 -1.17 26.95 -15.70
CA ALA A 2 -0.70 27.37 -17.00
C ALA A 2 0.11 26.22 -17.64
N PHE A 3 -0.16 25.95 -18.89
CA PHE A 3 0.60 25.01 -19.70
C PHE A 3 1.48 25.82 -20.67
N GLY A 4 2.77 25.54 -20.71
CA GLY A 4 3.68 26.11 -21.68
C GLY A 4 4.19 25.01 -22.59
N ASP A 5 4.05 25.15 -23.90
CA ASP A 5 4.75 24.33 -24.86
C ASP A 5 6.09 25.01 -25.22
N GLY A 6 7.10 24.25 -25.41
CA GLY A 6 8.47 24.73 -25.59
C GLY A 6 8.90 24.92 -27.05
N SER A 7 8.01 24.87 -28.05
CA SER A 7 8.38 25.05 -29.44
C SER A 7 7.19 25.15 -30.39
N ASP A 8 7.34 25.99 -31.35
CA ASP A 8 6.42 26.52 -32.38
C ASP A 8 5.84 25.48 -33.34
N ASP A 9 5.70 24.26 -33.18
CA ASP A 9 5.02 23.29 -34.08
C ASP A 9 5.13 21.81 -33.63
N ARG A 10 5.20 21.54 -32.31
CA ARG A 10 5.17 20.15 -31.85
C ARG A 10 3.91 19.86 -31.03
N GLU A 11 3.32 18.70 -31.32
CA GLU A 11 2.20 18.17 -30.53
C GLU A 11 2.49 18.29 -29.03
N VAL A 12 1.53 18.86 -28.31
CA VAL A 12 1.55 18.96 -26.85
C VAL A 12 1.72 17.54 -26.26
N GLY A 13 2.91 17.20 -25.81
CA GLY A 13 3.14 15.85 -25.29
C GLY A 13 4.57 15.56 -24.82
N SER A 14 5.56 15.70 -25.67
CA SER A 14 6.86 15.13 -25.39
C SER A 14 7.81 15.99 -24.53
N GLU A 15 7.56 17.30 -24.39
CA GLU A 15 8.39 18.21 -23.58
C GLU A 15 7.58 19.27 -22.83
N GLY A 16 6.31 19.05 -22.57
CA GLY A 16 5.42 20.01 -21.92
C GLY A 16 5.83 20.28 -20.46
N LEU A 17 5.60 21.53 -20.03
CA LEU A 17 5.78 21.95 -18.64
C LEU A 17 4.42 22.29 -18.03
N LEU A 18 4.16 21.80 -16.82
CA LEU A 18 3.03 22.20 -16.01
C LEU A 18 3.54 23.17 -14.93
N ALA A 19 2.97 24.34 -14.85
CA ALA A 19 3.21 25.29 -13.76
C ALA A 19 1.96 25.43 -12.89
N ILE A 20 2.13 25.26 -11.58
CA ILE A 20 1.11 25.50 -10.56
C ILE A 20 1.54 26.70 -9.73
N LEU A 21 0.68 27.71 -9.69
CA LEU A 21 0.87 28.93 -8.91
C LEU A 21 -0.12 28.92 -7.75
N ALA A 22 0.41 28.91 -6.53
CA ALA A 22 -0.35 29.02 -5.29
C ALA A 22 0.45 29.93 -4.34
N ASP A 23 0.04 31.20 -4.23
CA ASP A 23 0.77 32.20 -3.50
C ASP A 23 1.05 31.78 -2.05
N PRO A 24 2.31 31.85 -1.58
CA PRO A 24 3.53 32.33 -2.23
C PRO A 24 4.32 31.25 -3.02
N ARG A 25 3.75 30.07 -3.26
CA ARG A 25 4.46 28.92 -3.87
C ARG A 25 4.25 28.87 -5.38
N ARG A 26 5.33 28.53 -6.07
CA ARG A 26 5.33 28.24 -7.51
C ARG A 26 6.00 26.88 -7.71
N THR A 27 5.34 25.97 -8.41
CA THR A 27 5.87 24.66 -8.74
C THR A 27 5.84 24.48 -10.24
N THR A 28 6.97 24.12 -10.85
CA THR A 28 7.04 23.76 -12.26
C THR A 28 7.52 22.31 -12.36
N MET A 29 6.86 21.52 -13.19
CA MET A 29 7.20 20.12 -13.41
C MET A 29 7.15 19.80 -14.90
N ARG A 30 8.00 18.87 -15.33
CA ARG A 30 7.98 18.34 -16.70
C ARG A 30 6.86 17.31 -16.80
N LEU A 31 6.11 17.38 -17.88
CA LEU A 31 5.16 16.34 -18.24
C LEU A 31 5.89 15.13 -18.83
N LEU A 32 5.41 13.95 -18.51
CA LEU A 32 5.89 12.71 -19.14
C LEU A 32 5.00 12.40 -20.32
N ASP A 33 5.61 12.06 -21.45
CA ASP A 33 4.90 11.52 -22.61
C ASP A 33 4.67 10.03 -22.39
N ALA A 34 3.70 9.72 -21.54
CA ALA A 34 3.35 8.36 -21.18
C ALA A 34 1.86 8.24 -20.87
N GLU A 35 1.26 7.14 -21.29
CA GLU A 35 -0.12 6.82 -20.89
C GLU A 35 -0.15 6.50 -19.39
N PHE A 36 -1.08 7.14 -18.65
CA PHE A 36 -1.25 6.85 -17.24
C PHE A 36 -1.75 5.40 -17.06
N PRO A 37 -1.15 4.59 -16.17
CA PRO A 37 -1.52 3.20 -15.98
C PRO A 37 -3.01 3.02 -15.66
N LYS A 38 -3.64 2.03 -16.28
CA LYS A 38 -5.04 1.65 -16.01
C LYS A 38 -5.14 0.94 -14.66
N PHE A 39 -5.17 1.69 -13.57
CA PHE A 39 -5.16 1.16 -12.20
C PHE A 39 -6.54 0.65 -11.72
N ARG A 40 -7.64 1.19 -12.26
CA ARG A 40 -9.01 0.83 -11.81
C ARG A 40 -9.31 -0.67 -11.82
N PRO A 41 -8.88 -1.46 -12.83
CA PRO A 41 -9.06 -2.91 -12.82
C PRO A 41 -8.24 -3.65 -11.75
N LEU A 42 -7.23 -2.98 -11.16
CA LEU A 42 -6.40 -3.55 -10.09
C LEU A 42 -7.02 -3.36 -8.70
N LEU A 43 -7.97 -2.45 -8.56
CA LEU A 43 -8.66 -2.21 -7.29
C LEU A 43 -9.64 -3.36 -7.02
N PRO A 44 -9.45 -4.13 -5.94
CA PRO A 44 -10.38 -5.20 -5.59
C PRO A 44 -11.69 -4.61 -5.11
N LYS A 45 -12.80 -5.23 -5.51
CA LYS A 45 -14.14 -4.87 -5.05
C LYS A 45 -14.56 -5.64 -3.80
N GLN A 46 -13.83 -6.70 -3.49
CA GLN A 46 -14.08 -7.60 -2.38
C GLN A 46 -12.79 -8.28 -1.93
N HIS A 47 -12.77 -8.80 -0.72
CA HIS A 47 -11.62 -9.38 -0.06
C HIS A 47 -11.93 -10.76 0.50
N SER A 48 -10.98 -11.69 0.42
CA SER A 48 -11.08 -12.99 1.11
C SER A 48 -10.73 -12.87 2.60
N SER A 49 -9.89 -11.88 2.93
CA SER A 49 -9.51 -11.60 4.31
C SER A 49 -9.17 -10.13 4.50
N MET A 50 -9.31 -9.66 5.74
CA MET A 50 -9.02 -8.27 6.13
C MET A 50 -8.30 -8.23 7.47
N ALA A 51 -7.47 -7.21 7.66
CA ALA A 51 -6.85 -6.91 8.95
C ALA A 51 -7.07 -5.45 9.32
N VAL A 52 -7.38 -5.18 10.59
CA VAL A 52 -7.44 -3.81 11.13
C VAL A 52 -6.40 -3.69 12.23
N ALA A 53 -5.43 -2.80 12.02
CA ALA A 53 -4.31 -2.60 12.93
C ALA A 53 -4.09 -1.12 13.25
N ARG A 54 -3.36 -0.83 14.32
CA ARG A 54 -2.89 0.52 14.64
C ARG A 54 -1.74 0.90 13.71
N VAL A 55 -1.85 2.06 13.08
CA VAL A 55 -0.85 2.56 12.11
C VAL A 55 0.51 2.76 12.77
N ASP A 56 0.56 3.40 13.94
CA ASP A 56 1.79 3.66 14.69
C ASP A 56 2.52 2.37 15.06
N GLN A 57 1.82 1.39 15.65
CA GLN A 57 2.41 0.12 16.05
C GLN A 57 2.94 -0.68 14.86
N LEU A 58 2.17 -0.72 13.77
CA LEU A 58 2.55 -1.43 12.56
C LEU A 58 3.78 -0.78 11.89
N GLN A 59 3.81 0.57 11.80
CA GLN A 59 4.96 1.29 11.24
C GLN A 59 6.23 1.05 12.06
N ASP A 60 6.13 1.11 13.39
CA ASP A 60 7.28 0.94 14.26
C ASP A 60 7.84 -0.49 14.21
N ALA A 61 6.97 -1.50 14.18
CA ALA A 61 7.37 -2.89 13.99
C ALA A 61 8.04 -3.13 12.63
N ILE A 62 7.45 -2.60 11.54
CA ILE A 62 8.04 -2.68 10.20
C ILE A 62 9.44 -2.05 10.17
N ARG A 63 9.62 -0.87 10.77
CA ARG A 63 10.92 -0.20 10.83
C ARG A 63 11.96 -1.05 11.55
N ARG A 64 11.60 -1.62 12.72
CA ARG A 64 12.53 -2.48 13.50
C ARG A 64 12.91 -3.75 12.76
N VAL A 65 11.91 -4.47 12.23
CA VAL A 65 12.14 -5.72 11.47
C VAL A 65 12.95 -5.45 10.21
N SER A 66 12.73 -4.31 9.53
CA SER A 66 13.45 -3.92 8.32
C SER A 66 14.95 -3.71 8.52
N LEU A 67 15.41 -3.45 9.75
CA LEU A 67 16.85 -3.30 10.04
C LEU A 67 17.65 -4.59 9.79
N MET A 68 16.95 -5.73 9.84
CA MET A 68 17.56 -7.06 9.61
C MET A 68 17.31 -7.56 8.17
N ALA A 69 16.64 -6.77 7.36
CA ALA A 69 16.40 -7.09 5.95
C ALA A 69 17.60 -6.62 5.12
N ASP A 70 18.08 -7.45 4.21
CA ASP A 70 19.05 -7.03 3.20
C ASP A 70 18.48 -5.95 2.29
N HIS A 71 19.33 -5.17 1.62
CA HIS A 71 18.90 -4.15 0.69
C HIS A 71 17.97 -4.72 -0.39
N GLY A 72 16.69 -4.28 -0.38
CA GLY A 72 15.66 -4.77 -1.29
C GLY A 72 14.92 -6.01 -0.78
N ALA A 73 15.22 -6.50 0.42
CA ALA A 73 14.51 -7.62 1.03
C ALA A 73 13.06 -7.23 1.35
N GLN A 74 12.24 -8.27 1.37
CA GLN A 74 10.82 -8.20 1.66
C GLN A 74 10.55 -8.40 3.15
N ILE A 75 9.49 -7.77 3.65
CA ILE A 75 8.89 -8.14 4.94
C ILE A 75 7.78 -9.15 4.67
N ARG A 76 7.81 -10.26 5.38
CA ARG A 76 6.73 -11.24 5.44
C ARG A 76 5.77 -10.83 6.55
N MET A 77 4.48 -10.96 6.27
CA MET A 77 3.39 -10.68 7.19
C MET A 77 2.51 -11.91 7.25
N ASP A 78 2.54 -12.60 8.37
CA ASP A 78 1.71 -13.77 8.64
C ASP A 78 0.53 -13.37 9.52
N PHE A 79 -0.63 -13.26 8.90
CA PHE A 79 -1.87 -12.85 9.55
C PHE A 79 -2.62 -14.07 10.07
N SER A 80 -2.99 -14.01 11.34
CA SER A 80 -3.82 -14.99 12.01
C SER A 80 -4.77 -14.30 12.99
N ASP A 81 -5.59 -15.06 13.69
CA ASP A 81 -6.55 -14.50 14.64
C ASP A 81 -5.84 -13.67 15.73
N GLY A 82 -6.24 -12.42 15.83
CA GLY A 82 -5.76 -11.46 16.82
C GLY A 82 -4.39 -10.83 16.56
N GLN A 83 -3.64 -11.26 15.54
CA GLN A 83 -2.27 -10.79 15.35
C GLN A 83 -1.75 -10.86 13.91
N VAL A 84 -0.70 -10.09 13.65
CA VAL A 84 0.19 -10.28 12.50
C VAL A 84 1.62 -10.46 12.99
N VAL A 85 2.29 -11.49 12.50
CA VAL A 85 3.72 -11.72 12.72
C VAL A 85 4.47 -11.14 11.53
N LEU A 86 5.32 -10.15 11.81
CA LEU A 86 6.23 -9.53 10.84
C LEU A 86 7.57 -10.24 10.91
N SER A 87 8.11 -10.66 9.79
CA SER A 87 9.45 -11.25 9.76
C SER A 87 10.26 -10.78 8.56
N ALA A 88 11.57 -10.64 8.77
CA ALA A 88 12.55 -10.40 7.72
C ALA A 88 13.76 -11.31 7.94
N HIS A 89 14.40 -11.65 6.84
CA HIS A 89 15.60 -12.49 6.83
C HIS A 89 16.66 -11.83 5.98
N GLY A 90 17.87 -11.73 6.52
CA GLY A 90 19.07 -11.30 5.83
C GLY A 90 20.13 -12.39 5.91
N ASP A 91 20.79 -12.66 4.80
CA ASP A 91 21.78 -13.75 4.68
C ASP A 91 22.96 -13.55 5.65
N GLU A 92 23.38 -12.31 5.87
CA GLU A 92 24.52 -11.96 6.73
C GLU A 92 24.10 -11.40 8.11
N VAL A 93 22.91 -10.83 8.23
CA VAL A 93 22.47 -10.08 9.42
C VAL A 93 21.58 -10.90 10.34
N GLY A 94 21.02 -12.01 9.86
CA GLY A 94 20.20 -12.93 10.63
C GLY A 94 18.69 -12.75 10.41
N HIS A 95 17.90 -13.04 11.43
CA HIS A 95 16.43 -13.05 11.37
C HIS A 95 15.87 -12.10 12.42
N ALA A 96 14.84 -11.36 12.05
CA ALA A 96 14.02 -10.58 12.96
C ALA A 96 12.55 -10.97 12.83
N GLU A 97 11.89 -11.02 13.97
CA GLU A 97 10.46 -11.30 14.05
C GLU A 97 9.83 -10.40 15.12
N GLU A 98 8.64 -9.89 14.81
CA GLU A 98 7.87 -9.08 15.74
C GLU A 98 6.37 -9.30 15.53
N THR A 99 5.63 -9.40 16.62
CA THR A 99 4.18 -9.59 16.61
C THR A 99 3.47 -8.29 16.91
N VAL A 100 2.49 -7.94 16.09
CA VAL A 100 1.61 -6.78 16.26
C VAL A 100 0.17 -7.26 16.39
N ALA A 101 -0.55 -6.76 17.40
CA ALA A 101 -1.97 -7.06 17.56
C ALA A 101 -2.80 -6.42 16.44
N CYS A 102 -3.72 -7.18 15.87
CA CYS A 102 -4.68 -6.71 14.90
C CYS A 102 -6.00 -7.48 15.01
N ASN A 103 -7.09 -6.89 14.54
CA ASN A 103 -8.32 -7.63 14.31
C ASN A 103 -8.23 -8.25 12.92
N PHE A 104 -8.19 -9.57 12.84
CA PHE A 104 -8.11 -10.27 11.57
C PHE A 104 -9.41 -10.99 11.26
N TYR A 105 -9.82 -10.97 10.00
CA TYR A 105 -11.07 -11.54 9.49
C TYR A 105 -10.76 -12.38 8.26
N GLY A 106 -11.22 -13.60 8.22
CA GLY A 106 -11.01 -14.57 7.15
C GLY A 106 -9.95 -15.62 7.49
N GLU A 107 -9.53 -16.37 6.47
CA GLU A 107 -8.55 -17.45 6.64
C GLU A 107 -7.13 -16.88 6.80
N PRO A 108 -6.26 -17.55 7.61
CA PRO A 108 -4.87 -17.13 7.79
C PRO A 108 -4.16 -16.89 6.46
N LEU A 109 -3.34 -15.83 6.42
CA LEU A 109 -2.70 -15.35 5.20
C LEU A 109 -1.24 -15.00 5.43
N LEU A 110 -0.36 -15.61 4.65
CA LEU A 110 1.03 -15.18 4.51
C LEU A 110 1.21 -14.39 3.21
N ILE A 111 1.67 -13.14 3.34
CA ILE A 111 1.93 -12.24 2.22
C ILE A 111 3.22 -11.46 2.48
N ALA A 112 3.89 -11.00 1.43
CA ALA A 112 5.11 -10.21 1.57
C ALA A 112 5.05 -8.92 0.78
N PHE A 113 5.66 -7.87 1.33
CA PHE A 113 5.73 -6.55 0.72
C PHE A 113 7.13 -5.96 0.80
N ASN A 114 7.40 -5.02 -0.10
CA ASN A 114 8.53 -4.12 0.08
C ASN A 114 8.24 -3.20 1.28
N PRO A 115 9.11 -3.16 2.30
CA PRO A 115 8.88 -2.39 3.52
C PRO A 115 8.75 -0.90 3.27
N GLN A 116 9.47 -0.34 2.30
CA GLN A 116 9.42 1.07 1.99
C GLN A 116 8.04 1.47 1.47
N TYR A 117 7.50 0.74 0.49
CA TYR A 117 6.16 1.03 -0.03
C TYR A 117 5.06 0.82 1.00
N LEU A 118 5.21 -0.19 1.86
CA LEU A 118 4.27 -0.42 2.95
C LEU A 118 4.28 0.76 3.95
N LEU A 119 5.46 1.26 4.35
CA LEU A 119 5.61 2.43 5.22
C LEU A 119 5.08 3.72 4.58
N GLU A 120 5.31 3.91 3.27
CA GLU A 120 4.77 5.04 2.52
C GLU A 120 3.23 5.01 2.52
N GLY A 121 2.65 3.84 2.24
CA GLY A 121 1.19 3.66 2.28
C GLY A 121 0.61 3.94 3.67
N LEU A 122 1.20 3.38 4.72
CA LEU A 122 0.78 3.61 6.11
C LEU A 122 0.91 5.09 6.51
N SER A 123 1.94 5.79 6.00
CA SER A 123 2.12 7.22 6.28
C SER A 123 1.10 8.10 5.56
N ALA A 124 0.58 7.63 4.43
CA ALA A 124 -0.45 8.35 3.67
C ALA A 124 -1.86 8.15 4.24
N VAL A 125 -2.09 7.08 4.99
CA VAL A 125 -3.36 6.82 5.70
C VAL A 125 -3.48 7.81 6.86
N ARG A 126 -4.38 8.78 6.73
CA ARG A 126 -4.61 9.82 7.75
C ARG A 126 -5.62 9.34 8.80
N SER A 127 -5.31 8.23 9.45
CA SER A 127 -6.12 7.63 10.51
C SER A 127 -5.23 6.95 11.54
N HIS A 128 -5.72 6.77 12.77
CA HIS A 128 -5.01 6.01 13.79
C HIS A 128 -4.97 4.50 13.52
N ARG A 129 -5.93 4.01 12.75
CA ARG A 129 -6.01 2.60 12.38
C ARG A 129 -6.20 2.47 10.88
N VAL A 130 -5.67 1.40 10.33
CA VAL A 130 -5.71 1.05 8.91
C VAL A 130 -6.45 -0.27 8.74
N LEU A 131 -7.29 -0.35 7.71
CA LEU A 131 -7.78 -1.60 7.19
C LEU A 131 -6.91 -2.01 6.00
N LEU A 132 -6.35 -3.22 6.09
CA LEU A 132 -5.67 -3.90 4.99
C LEU A 132 -6.63 -4.94 4.41
N GLY A 133 -6.89 -4.88 3.12
CA GLY A 133 -7.78 -5.81 2.41
C GLY A 133 -6.99 -6.69 1.46
N PHE A 134 -7.23 -8.01 1.51
CA PHE A 134 -6.51 -9.01 0.74
C PHE A 134 -7.47 -9.88 -0.07
N THR A 135 -7.00 -10.34 -1.23
CA THR A 135 -7.72 -11.34 -2.05
C THR A 135 -6.95 -12.65 -2.12
N GLN A 136 -5.68 -12.59 -2.50
CA GLN A 136 -4.76 -13.72 -2.60
C GLN A 136 -3.33 -13.23 -2.30
N PRO A 137 -2.41 -14.10 -1.85
CA PRO A 137 -1.02 -13.71 -1.55
C PRO A 137 -0.24 -13.07 -2.71
N SER A 138 -0.66 -13.33 -3.95
CA SER A 138 -0.01 -12.82 -5.17
C SER A 138 -0.77 -11.66 -5.84
N ARG A 139 -1.87 -11.21 -5.26
CA ARG A 139 -2.70 -10.13 -5.80
C ARG A 139 -2.49 -8.86 -5.00
N PRO A 140 -2.74 -7.68 -5.61
CA PRO A 140 -2.64 -6.41 -4.90
C PRO A 140 -3.48 -6.41 -3.63
N ALA A 141 -2.90 -5.85 -2.56
CA ALA A 141 -3.62 -5.50 -1.34
C ALA A 141 -4.02 -4.03 -1.36
N ILE A 142 -5.01 -3.66 -0.59
CA ILE A 142 -5.34 -2.25 -0.35
C ILE A 142 -5.09 -1.88 1.10
N LEU A 143 -4.73 -0.60 1.30
CA LEU A 143 -4.71 0.06 2.60
C LEU A 143 -5.68 1.23 2.52
N ILE A 144 -6.61 1.26 3.46
CA ILE A 144 -7.60 2.35 3.60
C ILE A 144 -7.69 2.76 5.06
N PRO A 145 -8.12 4.00 5.39
CA PRO A 145 -8.50 4.35 6.75
C PRO A 145 -9.51 3.35 7.30
N GLU A 146 -9.45 3.06 8.61
CA GLU A 146 -10.47 2.20 9.23
C GLU A 146 -11.86 2.79 8.97
N PRO A 147 -12.78 2.03 8.36
CA PRO A 147 -14.14 2.51 8.11
C PRO A 147 -14.95 2.58 9.42
N GLU A 148 -16.02 3.36 9.44
CA GLU A 148 -16.92 3.46 10.61
C GLU A 148 -17.51 2.09 11.01
N ALA A 149 -17.79 1.24 10.02
CA ALA A 149 -18.24 -0.13 10.24
C ALA A 149 -17.36 -1.09 9.44
N ILE A 150 -16.85 -2.12 10.11
CA ILE A 150 -16.10 -3.18 9.44
C ILE A 150 -17.08 -4.01 8.59
N PRO A 151 -16.78 -4.26 7.30
CA PRO A 151 -17.65 -5.06 6.45
C PRO A 151 -17.90 -6.46 7.03
N GLU A 152 -19.12 -6.91 6.95
CA GLU A 152 -19.48 -8.28 7.28
C GLU A 152 -19.24 -9.21 6.10
N LEU A 153 -19.03 -10.50 6.39
CA LEU A 153 -18.86 -11.54 5.38
C LEU A 153 -20.15 -11.67 4.56
N GLY A 154 -20.06 -11.48 3.25
CA GLY A 154 -21.17 -11.64 2.34
C GLY A 154 -21.57 -13.11 2.15
N GLU A 155 -22.75 -13.34 1.58
CA GLU A 155 -23.23 -14.70 1.24
C GLU A 155 -22.33 -15.41 0.22
N ASP A 156 -21.56 -14.64 -0.56
CA ASP A 156 -20.58 -15.13 -1.52
C ASP A 156 -19.25 -15.54 -0.88
N GLY A 157 -19.11 -15.39 0.44
CA GLY A 157 -17.90 -15.72 1.20
C GLY A 157 -16.79 -14.68 1.10
N PHE A 158 -17.11 -13.46 0.67
CA PHE A 158 -16.16 -12.35 0.59
C PHE A 158 -16.63 -11.14 1.39
N TYR A 159 -15.67 -10.31 1.80
CA TYR A 159 -15.92 -9.03 2.45
C TYR A 159 -15.95 -7.94 1.37
N PRO A 160 -17.00 -7.13 1.26
CA PRO A 160 -17.04 -6.02 0.31
C PRO A 160 -15.99 -4.95 0.65
N THR A 161 -15.43 -4.31 -0.38
CA THR A 161 -14.55 -3.15 -0.14
C THR A 161 -15.36 -1.97 0.36
N PRO A 162 -15.01 -1.37 1.53
CA PRO A 162 -15.70 -0.19 2.05
C PRO A 162 -15.55 1.02 1.11
N GLU A 163 -16.54 1.88 1.08
CA GLU A 163 -16.41 3.20 0.46
C GLU A 163 -15.43 4.05 1.26
N THR A 164 -14.53 4.73 0.55
CA THR A 164 -13.48 5.56 1.14
C THR A 164 -12.98 6.61 0.16
N ASP A 165 -12.58 7.77 0.67
CA ASP A 165 -11.96 8.83 -0.11
C ASP A 165 -10.48 8.57 -0.41
N PHE A 166 -9.89 7.58 0.24
CA PHE A 166 -8.47 7.26 0.09
C PHE A 166 -8.25 5.75 -0.01
N THR A 167 -7.55 5.33 -1.05
CA THR A 167 -7.10 3.94 -1.22
C THR A 167 -5.65 3.92 -1.67
N TYR A 168 -4.81 3.21 -0.94
CA TYR A 168 -3.45 2.90 -1.34
C TYR A 168 -3.38 1.45 -1.83
N LEU A 169 -3.01 1.27 -3.10
CA LEU A 169 -2.85 -0.05 -3.71
C LEU A 169 -1.39 -0.50 -3.56
N LEU A 170 -1.19 -1.66 -2.96
CA LEU A 170 0.15 -2.20 -2.69
C LEU A 170 0.32 -3.57 -3.37
N MET A 171 1.34 -3.65 -4.23
CA MET A 171 1.69 -4.89 -4.91
C MET A 171 2.52 -5.79 -3.98
N PRO A 172 2.14 -7.06 -3.80
CA PRO A 172 2.94 -7.99 -3.02
C PRO A 172 4.21 -8.38 -3.77
N VAL A 173 5.22 -8.77 -3.01
CA VAL A 173 6.43 -9.42 -3.51
C VAL A 173 6.18 -10.93 -3.54
N ARG A 174 6.61 -11.61 -4.59
CA ARG A 174 6.48 -13.07 -4.66
C ARG A 174 7.38 -13.71 -3.60
N LEU A 175 6.78 -14.54 -2.78
CA LEU A 175 7.54 -15.41 -1.89
C LEU A 175 8.25 -16.47 -2.73
N PRO A 176 9.55 -16.73 -2.50
CA PRO A 176 10.20 -17.91 -3.05
C PRO A 176 9.46 -19.14 -2.53
N GLY A 177 9.13 -20.05 -3.43
CA GLY A 177 8.46 -21.33 -3.11
C GLY A 177 9.37 -22.28 -2.37
#